data_a442f2a2060765129c046edfa05b867d
#
_entry.id   a442f2a2060765129c046edfa05b867d
#
_cell.length_a   1.000
_cell.length_b   1.000
_cell.length_c   1.000
_cell.angle_alpha   90.00
_cell.angle_beta   90.00
_cell.angle_gamma   90.00
#
_symmetry.space_group_name_H-M   'P 1'
#
loop_
_entity.id
_entity.type
_entity.pdbx_description
1 polymer ?
#
loop_
_entity_poly.entity_id
_entity_poly.type
_entity_poly.pdbx_seq_one_letter_code
_entity_poly.pdbx_strand_id
1 'polypeptide(L)'
;MRFVGCAGAQQGGNAAGDEGDNIAEEEMEIYIKIGEECAAMELARSDAARELKERLSDGDVVFTADDYGGFEKVGSLGFSLPRSDERITTSSGDVMLYQGDNIVIFYGSNSWAYTPLGRIEGLDDAALKSFLQAGGGEVKITLSLTR
;
A
#
# COMPACT_ATOMS: atom_id res chain seq x y z
N MET A 1 -7.72 17.70 2.33
CA MET A 1 -7.63 17.75 1.55
C MET A 1 -7.25 16.76 0.87
N ARG A 2 -6.79 15.98 1.10
CA ARG A 2 -6.35 15.06 0.54
C ARG A 2 -7.26 13.99 0.32
N PHE A 3 -8.22 13.80 0.94
CA PHE A 3 -9.03 12.77 0.74
C PHE A 3 -9.59 12.87 -0.55
N VAL A 4 -9.49 13.86 -1.09
CA VAL A 4 -9.88 14.07 -2.32
C VAL A 4 -9.29 13.08 -3.22
N GLY A 5 -8.11 12.67 -2.96
CA GLY A 5 -7.48 11.70 -3.80
C GLY A 5 -8.24 10.40 -3.90
N CYS A 6 -8.75 9.95 -2.81
CA CYS A 6 -9.48 8.71 -2.86
C CYS A 6 -10.76 8.87 -3.65
N ALA A 7 -11.37 9.99 -3.52
CA ALA A 7 -12.59 10.18 -4.23
C ALA A 7 -12.33 10.24 -5.70
N GLY A 8 -11.31 10.92 -6.07
CA GLY A 8 -11.06 11.01 -7.48
C GLY A 8 -10.80 9.72 -8.10
N ALA A 9 -10.17 8.91 -7.37
CA ALA A 9 -9.82 7.68 -7.93
C ALA A 9 -11.01 7.01 -8.48
N GLN A 10 -12.12 7.12 -7.81
CA GLN A 10 -13.10 6.37 -8.23
C GLN A 10 -13.69 6.81 -9.46
N GLN A 11 -13.63 7.80 -9.77
CA GLN A 11 -14.20 8.19 -10.82
C GLN A 11 -13.55 7.82 -11.96
N GLY A 12 -12.43 7.79 -11.90
CA GLY A 12 -11.81 7.52 -13.00
C GLY A 12 -12.20 6.39 -13.54
N GLY A 13 -12.62 5.84 -12.84
CA GLY A 13 -12.87 4.73 -13.31
C GLY A 13 -13.59 4.71 -14.41
N ASN A 14 -14.08 4.97 -14.50
CA ASN A 14 -14.73 4.80 -15.43
C ASN A 14 -14.35 4.70 -16.50
N ALA A 15 -13.98 4.67 -16.40
CA ALA A 15 -13.70 4.71 -17.37
C ALA A 15 -13.71 3.94 -18.15
N ALA A 16 -13.96 3.81 -18.13
CA ALA A 16 -14.03 3.44 -18.95
C ALA A 16 -13.99 2.51 -19.49
N GLY A 17 -14.12 2.08 -19.11
CA GLY A 17 -14.30 1.08 -19.51
C GLY A 17 -13.86 0.62 -20.60
N ASP A 18 -13.28 0.66 -20.85
CA ASP A 18 -13.04 0.37 -21.93
C ASP A 18 -12.52 -0.75 -22.06
N GLU A 19 -12.19 -1.43 -22.12
CA GLU A 19 -11.64 -2.43 -22.40
C GLU A 19 -11.08 -3.16 -21.38
N GLY A 20 -10.68 -4.33 -21.53
CA GLY A 20 -10.13 -5.18 -20.58
C GLY A 20 -8.94 -4.62 -19.91
N ASP A 21 -8.13 -3.94 -20.61
CA ASP A 21 -6.97 -3.37 -20.03
C ASP A 21 -7.32 -2.41 -18.95
N ASN A 22 -8.27 -1.57 -19.15
CA ASN A 22 -8.62 -0.61 -18.15
C ASN A 22 -9.21 -1.31 -16.95
N ILE A 23 -9.94 -2.32 -17.14
CA ILE A 23 -10.49 -3.04 -16.04
C ILE A 23 -9.40 -3.63 -15.20
N ALA A 24 -8.38 -4.17 -15.84
CA ALA A 24 -7.29 -4.75 -15.10
C ALA A 24 -6.61 -3.70 -14.26
N GLU A 25 -6.38 -2.53 -14.79
CA GLU A 25 -5.74 -1.51 -14.03
C GLU A 25 -6.57 -1.07 -12.85
N GLU A 26 -7.86 -0.97 -13.00
CA GLU A 26 -8.66 -0.58 -11.89
C GLU A 26 -8.62 -1.64 -10.82
N GLU A 27 -8.50 -2.89 -11.21
CA GLU A 27 -8.43 -3.94 -10.23
C GLU A 27 -7.12 -3.97 -9.49
N MET A 28 -6.15 -3.23 -9.95
CA MET A 28 -4.86 -3.19 -9.31
C MET A 28 -4.76 -2.08 -8.28
N GLU A 29 -5.86 -1.45 -7.93
CA GLU A 29 -5.82 -0.36 -6.95
C GLU A 29 -6.58 -0.74 -5.70
N ILE A 30 -6.01 -0.46 -4.55
CA ILE A 30 -6.67 -0.64 -3.27
C ILE A 30 -6.51 0.66 -2.47
N TYR A 31 -6.99 0.68 -1.25
CA TYR A 31 -6.92 1.88 -0.43
C TYR A 31 -6.29 1.57 0.92
N ILE A 32 -5.53 2.55 1.43
CA ILE A 32 -4.85 2.42 2.69
C ILE A 32 -5.42 3.51 3.58
N LYS A 33 -5.86 3.17 4.78
CA LYS A 33 -6.54 4.10 5.65
C LYS A 33 -5.84 4.20 6.99
N ILE A 34 -5.66 5.41 7.46
CA ILE A 34 -5.06 5.66 8.76
C ILE A 34 -5.89 6.76 9.40
N GLY A 35 -6.55 6.44 10.51
CA GLY A 35 -7.45 7.39 11.13
C GLY A 35 -8.58 7.71 10.17
N GLU A 36 -8.77 9.00 9.92
CA GLU A 36 -9.80 9.41 8.99
C GLU A 36 -9.25 9.71 7.61
N GLU A 37 -8.00 9.45 7.38
CA GLU A 37 -7.39 9.73 6.09
C GLU A 37 -7.28 8.48 5.26
N CYS A 38 -7.26 8.65 3.96
CA CYS A 38 -7.27 7.56 3.02
C CYS A 38 -6.39 7.92 1.83
N ALA A 39 -5.64 6.96 1.34
CA ALA A 39 -4.82 7.15 0.16
C ALA A 39 -5.00 5.97 -0.77
N ALA A 40 -4.84 6.19 -2.05
CA ALA A 40 -4.90 5.11 -3.03
C ALA A 40 -3.55 4.44 -3.09
N MET A 41 -3.54 3.15 -3.33
CA MET A 41 -2.32 2.38 -3.45
C MET A 41 -2.46 1.53 -4.71
N GLU A 42 -1.50 1.69 -5.61
CA GLU A 42 -1.50 0.88 -6.81
C GLU A 42 -0.76 -0.40 -6.50
N LEU A 43 -1.35 -1.54 -6.82
CA LEU A 43 -0.73 -2.83 -6.52
C LEU A 43 0.33 -3.19 -7.55
N ALA A 44 1.37 -3.83 -7.10
CA ALA A 44 2.41 -4.33 -7.97
C ALA A 44 1.88 -5.57 -8.70
N ARG A 45 2.64 -6.04 -9.70
CA ARG A 45 2.23 -7.21 -10.43
C ARG A 45 2.97 -8.42 -9.88
N SER A 46 2.83 -8.67 -8.61
CA SER A 46 3.46 -9.81 -7.97
C SER A 46 2.37 -10.77 -7.51
N ASP A 47 2.75 -12.01 -7.25
CA ASP A 47 1.81 -12.97 -6.73
C ASP A 47 1.36 -12.54 -5.35
N ALA A 48 2.26 -11.93 -4.58
CA ALA A 48 1.91 -11.44 -3.25
C ALA A 48 0.82 -10.37 -3.34
N ALA A 49 0.95 -9.45 -4.28
CA ALA A 49 -0.05 -8.39 -4.41
C ALA A 49 -1.39 -8.97 -4.85
N ARG A 50 -1.34 -9.97 -5.75
CA ARG A 50 -2.58 -10.59 -6.18
C ARG A 50 -3.27 -11.29 -5.04
N GLU A 51 -2.53 -12.02 -4.23
CA GLU A 51 -3.13 -12.72 -3.13
C GLU A 51 -3.63 -11.76 -2.06
N LEU A 52 -2.93 -10.65 -1.84
CA LEU A 52 -3.39 -9.65 -0.91
C LEU A 52 -4.76 -9.13 -1.37
N LYS A 53 -4.91 -8.87 -2.67
CA LYS A 53 -6.17 -8.38 -3.17
C LYS A 53 -7.26 -9.40 -2.96
N GLU A 54 -6.96 -10.68 -3.13
CA GLU A 54 -7.94 -11.71 -2.91
C GLU A 54 -8.38 -11.75 -1.45
N ARG A 55 -7.45 -11.57 -0.53
CA ARG A 55 -7.81 -11.56 0.87
C ARG A 55 -8.70 -10.37 1.19
N LEU A 56 -8.47 -9.24 0.51
CA LEU A 56 -9.28 -8.05 0.75
C LEU A 56 -10.72 -8.24 0.27
N SER A 57 -10.95 -9.18 -0.62
CA SER A 57 -12.32 -9.44 -1.04
C SER A 57 -13.10 -10.16 0.06
N ASP A 58 -12.41 -10.73 1.06
CA ASP A 58 -13.07 -11.35 2.17
C ASP A 58 -13.26 -10.38 3.33
N GLY A 59 -12.64 -9.24 3.27
CA GLY A 59 -12.74 -8.22 4.31
C GLY A 59 -11.48 -7.41 4.39
N ASP A 60 -11.54 -6.32 5.11
CA ASP A 60 -10.39 -5.43 5.25
C ASP A 60 -9.28 -6.12 6.05
N VAL A 61 -8.07 -5.70 5.80
CA VAL A 61 -6.91 -6.19 6.55
C VAL A 61 -6.44 -5.05 7.43
N VAL A 62 -6.37 -5.30 8.74
CA VAL A 62 -5.97 -4.29 9.71
C VAL A 62 -4.70 -4.76 10.40
N PHE A 63 -3.74 -3.87 10.51
CA PHE A 63 -2.49 -4.19 11.19
C PHE A 63 -1.95 -2.94 11.88
N THR A 64 -0.99 -3.15 12.78
CA THR A 64 -0.32 -2.06 13.45
C THR A 64 1.09 -1.99 12.92
N ALA A 65 1.57 -0.82 12.59
CA ALA A 65 2.92 -0.64 12.06
C ALA A 65 3.67 0.36 12.92
N ASP A 66 4.97 0.17 13.02
CA ASP A 66 5.82 1.04 13.83
C ASP A 66 6.99 1.52 12.99
N ASP A 67 7.61 2.59 13.40
CA ASP A 67 8.76 3.12 12.70
C ASP A 67 9.95 2.20 12.83
N TYR A 68 10.74 2.11 11.79
CA TYR A 68 11.97 1.36 11.83
C TYR A 68 13.00 2.09 11.00
N GLY A 69 14.18 2.31 11.58
CA GLY A 69 15.31 2.87 10.86
C GLY A 69 15.15 4.31 10.41
N GLY A 70 14.05 4.94 10.72
CA GLY A 70 13.82 6.31 10.28
C GLY A 70 13.43 6.41 8.82
N PHE A 71 13.06 5.31 8.17
CA PHE A 71 12.70 5.35 6.76
C PHE A 71 11.47 4.51 6.42
N GLU A 72 10.88 3.80 7.38
CA GLU A 72 9.74 2.95 7.05
C GLU A 72 8.81 2.70 8.24
N LYS A 73 7.58 2.33 7.93
CA LYS A 73 6.64 1.79 8.88
C LYS A 73 6.52 0.30 8.60
N VAL A 74 6.71 -0.55 9.59
CA VAL A 74 6.67 -1.99 9.37
C VAL A 74 5.70 -2.63 10.34
N GLY A 75 4.91 -3.59 9.88
CA GLY A 75 3.94 -4.27 10.70
C GLY A 75 3.69 -5.67 10.22
N SER A 76 3.13 -6.50 11.08
CA SER A 76 2.82 -7.86 10.74
C SER A 76 1.44 -7.93 10.13
N LEU A 77 1.31 -8.61 9.01
CA LEU A 77 0.01 -8.77 8.37
C LEU A 77 -0.84 -9.77 9.12
N GLY A 78 -0.23 -10.67 9.87
CA GLY A 78 -0.99 -11.73 10.53
C GLY A 78 -1.18 -12.96 9.66
N PHE A 79 -0.66 -12.94 8.45
CA PHE A 79 -0.72 -14.08 7.55
C PHE A 79 0.42 -13.96 6.57
N SER A 80 0.72 -15.02 5.86
CA SER A 80 1.82 -15.03 4.90
C SER A 80 1.31 -14.86 3.48
N LEU A 81 2.12 -14.23 2.66
CA LEU A 81 1.84 -14.10 1.23
C LEU A 81 2.99 -14.74 0.47
N PRO A 82 2.78 -15.11 -0.79
CA PRO A 82 3.85 -15.72 -1.58
C PRO A 82 5.03 -14.78 -1.73
N ARG A 83 6.23 -15.32 -1.55
CA ARG A 83 7.44 -14.51 -1.65
C ARG A 83 8.05 -14.63 -3.03
N SER A 84 8.56 -13.53 -3.54
CA SER A 84 9.43 -13.54 -4.70
C SER A 84 10.42 -12.44 -4.45
N ASP A 85 11.23 -12.60 -3.41
CA ASP A 85 12.13 -11.56 -2.97
C ASP A 85 13.19 -11.24 -4.00
N GLU A 86 13.47 -9.97 -4.14
CA GLU A 86 14.56 -9.53 -5.00
C GLU A 86 15.16 -8.31 -4.35
N ARG A 87 16.40 -8.00 -4.68
CA ARG A 87 17.05 -6.86 -4.09
C ARG A 87 16.50 -5.61 -4.72
N ILE A 88 15.92 -4.76 -3.90
CA ILE A 88 15.25 -3.56 -4.38
C ILE A 88 15.71 -2.38 -3.56
N THR A 89 15.99 -1.27 -4.23
CA THR A 89 16.22 0.00 -3.55
C THR A 89 14.89 0.73 -3.59
N THR A 90 14.32 0.95 -2.43
CA THR A 90 12.99 1.53 -2.32
C THR A 90 13.03 3.05 -2.32
N SER A 91 11.88 3.65 -2.54
CA SER A 91 11.73 5.09 -2.43
C SER A 91 10.45 5.39 -1.68
N SER A 92 10.25 6.65 -1.35
CA SER A 92 9.07 7.07 -0.59
C SER A 92 7.81 6.65 -1.31
N GLY A 93 6.90 6.05 -0.59
CA GLY A 93 5.63 5.57 -1.15
C GLY A 93 5.63 4.11 -1.52
N ASP A 94 6.79 3.47 -1.59
CA ASP A 94 6.82 2.05 -1.94
C ASP A 94 6.27 1.21 -0.79
N VAL A 95 5.56 0.14 -1.13
CA VAL A 95 5.02 -0.79 -0.17
C VAL A 95 5.55 -2.17 -0.52
N MET A 96 6.21 -2.81 0.42
CA MET A 96 6.90 -4.06 0.18
C MET A 96 6.48 -5.12 1.17
N LEU A 97 6.68 -6.37 0.80
CA LEU A 97 6.49 -7.50 1.69
C LEU A 97 7.88 -7.93 2.14
N TYR A 98 8.07 -8.12 3.43
CA TYR A 98 9.35 -8.52 4.00
C TYR A 98 9.18 -9.86 4.69
N GLN A 99 9.97 -10.83 4.27
CA GLN A 99 9.97 -12.16 4.85
C GLN A 99 8.60 -12.85 4.84
N GLY A 100 7.78 -12.48 3.88
CA GLY A 100 6.53 -13.18 3.62
C GLY A 100 5.34 -12.76 4.45
N ASP A 101 5.53 -12.12 5.60
CA ASP A 101 4.41 -11.79 6.45
C ASP A 101 4.45 -10.39 7.05
N ASN A 102 5.45 -9.60 6.75
CA ASN A 102 5.50 -8.23 7.22
C ASN A 102 5.27 -7.28 6.05
N ILE A 103 4.50 -6.24 6.30
CA ILE A 103 4.29 -5.22 5.28
C ILE A 103 5.11 -4.01 5.70
N VAL A 104 5.81 -3.42 4.74
CA VAL A 104 6.71 -2.31 4.97
C VAL A 104 6.32 -1.17 4.06
N ILE A 105 6.06 0.00 4.64
CA ILE A 105 5.65 1.18 3.89
C ILE A 105 6.73 2.22 4.08
N PHE A 106 7.34 2.64 2.96
CA PHE A 106 8.50 3.50 3.02
C PHE A 106 8.18 4.97 2.93
N TYR A 107 8.76 5.75 3.83
CA TYR A 107 8.74 7.20 3.71
C TYR A 107 10.19 7.70 3.51
N GLY A 108 11.13 6.77 3.37
CA GLY A 108 12.51 7.06 3.00
C GLY A 108 12.96 5.96 2.08
N SER A 109 14.24 5.64 2.08
CA SER A 109 14.80 4.66 1.15
C SER A 109 15.62 3.62 1.88
N ASN A 110 15.59 2.40 1.40
CA ASN A 110 16.43 1.34 1.91
C ASN A 110 16.64 0.31 0.80
N SER A 111 17.75 -0.41 0.86
CA SER A 111 18.03 -1.46 -0.12
C SER A 111 18.10 -2.78 0.59
N TRP A 112 17.26 -3.72 0.22
CA TRP A 112 17.24 -5.01 0.86
C TRP A 112 16.44 -5.98 -0.02
N ALA A 113 16.21 -7.17 0.48
CA ALA A 113 15.46 -8.18 -0.25
C ALA A 113 13.99 -8.06 0.11
N TYR A 114 13.17 -7.70 -0.85
CA TYR A 114 11.75 -7.47 -0.65
C TYR A 114 10.94 -8.07 -1.80
N THR A 115 9.67 -8.33 -1.55
CA THR A 115 8.72 -8.67 -2.60
C THR A 115 7.80 -7.48 -2.79
N PRO A 116 7.67 -6.92 -3.99
CA PRO A 116 6.84 -5.73 -4.18
C PRO A 116 5.36 -5.97 -3.92
N LEU A 117 4.71 -5.08 -3.22
CA LEU A 117 3.28 -5.12 -3.01
C LEU A 117 2.59 -3.98 -3.74
N GLY A 118 3.18 -2.80 -3.77
CA GLY A 118 2.54 -1.68 -4.43
C GLY A 118 3.19 -0.36 -4.12
N ARG A 119 2.44 0.72 -4.37
CA ARG A 119 2.96 2.06 -4.17
C ARG A 119 1.81 3.00 -3.85
N ILE A 120 1.99 3.83 -2.84
CA ILE A 120 0.99 4.82 -2.47
C ILE A 120 1.05 5.97 -3.47
N GLU A 121 -0.11 6.39 -3.96
CA GLU A 121 -0.21 7.41 -4.96
C GLU A 121 -0.76 8.70 -4.42
N GLY A 122 -0.44 9.79 -5.08
CA GLY A 122 -1.11 11.05 -4.81
C GLY A 122 -0.58 11.85 -3.63
N LEU A 123 0.51 11.42 -3.00
CA LEU A 123 1.06 12.15 -1.87
C LEU A 123 2.52 12.48 -2.16
N ASP A 124 2.92 13.72 -1.89
CA ASP A 124 4.33 14.07 -1.99
C ASP A 124 5.01 13.61 -0.69
N ASP A 125 6.31 13.80 -0.57
CA ASP A 125 7.05 13.30 0.57
C ASP A 125 6.52 13.85 1.89
N ALA A 126 6.21 15.12 1.96
CA ALA A 126 5.75 15.70 3.21
C ALA A 126 4.37 15.16 3.57
N ALA A 127 3.50 15.04 2.60
CA ALA A 127 2.15 14.53 2.82
C ALA A 127 2.20 13.07 3.21
N LEU A 128 3.11 12.30 2.61
CA LEU A 128 3.24 10.89 2.92
C LEU A 128 3.71 10.71 4.36
N LYS A 129 4.71 11.48 4.79
CA LYS A 129 5.20 11.37 6.16
C LYS A 129 4.11 11.75 7.15
N SER A 130 3.31 12.73 6.81
CA SER A 130 2.24 13.14 7.67
C SER A 130 1.16 12.06 7.73
N PHE A 131 0.81 11.48 6.60
CA PHE A 131 -0.20 10.44 6.51
C PHE A 131 0.23 9.23 7.33
N LEU A 132 1.49 8.82 7.22
CA LEU A 132 2.01 7.66 7.91
C LEU A 132 2.39 7.97 9.37
N GLN A 133 2.36 9.23 9.75
CA GLN A 133 2.77 9.64 11.08
C GLN A 133 4.21 9.21 11.33
N ALA A 134 5.07 9.49 10.36
CA ALA A 134 6.48 9.08 10.41
C ALA A 134 7.15 9.63 11.65
N GLY A 135 7.81 8.76 12.39
CA GLY A 135 8.46 9.14 13.62
C GLY A 135 7.55 9.17 14.83
N GLY A 136 6.28 8.89 14.64
CA GLY A 136 5.31 8.97 15.72
C GLY A 136 5.02 7.67 16.44
N GLY A 137 5.69 6.60 16.06
CA GLY A 137 5.47 5.32 16.72
C GLY A 137 4.39 4.51 16.04
N GLU A 138 3.70 3.71 16.81
CA GLU A 138 2.73 2.81 16.26
C GLU A 138 1.53 3.49 15.66
N VAL A 139 1.06 2.96 14.55
CA VAL A 139 -0.12 3.48 13.90
C VAL A 139 -0.94 2.29 13.39
N LYS A 140 -2.25 2.39 13.51
CA LYS A 140 -3.13 1.34 13.03
C LYS A 140 -3.46 1.64 11.57
N ILE A 141 -3.31 0.66 10.73
CA ILE A 141 -3.48 0.82 9.29
C ILE A 141 -4.50 -0.19 8.81
N THR A 142 -5.38 0.23 7.92
CA THR A 142 -6.36 -0.64 7.31
C THR A 142 -6.18 -0.64 5.81
N LEU A 143 -6.15 -1.82 5.21
CA LEU A 143 -6.16 -1.95 3.76
C LEU A 143 -7.55 -2.40 3.35
N SER A 144 -8.08 -1.84 2.27
CA SER A 144 -9.44 -2.10 1.86
C SER A 144 -9.57 -1.99 0.35
N LEU A 145 -10.52 -2.69 -0.22
CA LEU A 145 -10.81 -2.54 -1.63
C LEU A 145 -11.59 -1.26 -1.91
N THR A 146 -12.19 -0.66 -0.88
CA THR A 146 -12.99 0.55 -1.06
C THR A 146 -12.53 1.58 -0.07
N ARG A 147 -12.79 2.86 -0.41
CA ARG A 147 -12.41 3.94 0.48
C ARG A 147 -13.21 3.93 1.73
#